data_4ed8237fef7d7827b203827cff2ead67
#
_entry.id   4ed8237fef7d7827b203827cff2ead67
#
_cell.length_a   1.000
_cell.length_b   1.000
_cell.length_c   1.000
_cell.angle_alpha   90.00
_cell.angle_beta   90.00
_cell.angle_gamma   90.00
#
_symmetry.space_group_name_H-M   'P 1'
#
loop_
_entity.id
_entity.type
_entity.pdbx_description
1 polymer ?
#
loop_
_entity_poly.entity_id
_entity_poly.type
_entity_poly.pdbx_seq_one_letter_code
_entity_poly.pdbx_strand_id
1 'polypeptide(L)'
;MAKFKMLALTTPVAGKEKEFHTWYQNHHLPELVSFRGMKGVQRYKLTTKLMGSDTNPWLAIYDIETDDPMAFLAAIGQATASGKMTQSDAVDMATTYTALFEEYSQRVVPKA
;
A
#
# COMPACT_ATOMS: atom_id res chain seq x y z
N MET A 1 -12.65 -14.18 -9.45
CA MET A 1 -12.60 -12.75 -9.11
C MET A 1 -11.37 -12.12 -9.73
N ALA A 2 -11.47 -10.86 -10.08
CA ALA A 2 -10.31 -10.15 -10.63
C ALA A 2 -9.27 -9.92 -9.52
N LYS A 3 -8.01 -9.94 -9.92
CA LYS A 3 -6.87 -9.77 -9.02
C LYS A 3 -6.19 -8.44 -9.29
N PHE A 4 -5.88 -7.75 -8.22
CA PHE A 4 -5.29 -6.42 -8.27
C PHE A 4 -4.07 -6.34 -7.36
N LYS A 5 -3.20 -5.40 -7.68
CA LYS A 5 -2.12 -4.96 -6.80
C LYS A 5 -2.34 -3.49 -6.50
N MET A 6 -2.40 -3.14 -5.22
CA MET A 6 -2.38 -1.74 -4.83
C MET A 6 -0.98 -1.39 -4.37
N LEU A 7 -0.43 -0.32 -4.93
CA LEU A 7 0.89 0.17 -4.57
C LEU A 7 0.75 1.43 -3.72
N ALA A 8 1.52 1.48 -2.64
CA ALA A 8 1.61 2.67 -1.81
C ALA A 8 3.07 3.02 -1.64
N LEU A 9 3.46 4.17 -2.18
CA LEU A 9 4.81 4.72 -2.06
C LEU A 9 4.76 5.85 -1.04
N THR A 10 5.56 5.74 0.02
CA THR A 10 5.49 6.68 1.14
C THR A 10 6.87 7.08 1.62
N THR A 11 6.92 8.27 2.24
CA THR A 11 8.12 8.83 2.87
C THR A 11 7.76 9.21 4.30
N PRO A 12 8.56 8.80 5.30
CA PRO A 12 8.34 9.28 6.66
C PRO A 12 8.71 10.74 6.78
N VAL A 13 8.00 11.46 7.67
CA VAL A 13 8.37 12.82 8.04
C VAL A 13 9.75 12.78 8.72
N ALA A 14 10.61 13.73 8.38
CA ALA A 14 11.97 13.79 8.94
C ALA A 14 11.91 13.81 10.46
N GLY A 15 12.70 12.93 11.10
CA GLY A 15 12.73 12.77 12.54
C GLY A 15 11.66 11.85 13.10
N LYS A 16 10.72 11.35 12.27
CA LYS A 16 9.64 10.48 12.71
C LYS A 16 9.70 9.09 12.08
N GLU A 17 10.86 8.69 11.62
CA GLU A 17 11.05 7.41 10.93
C GLU A 17 10.63 6.22 11.80
N LYS A 18 11.00 6.24 13.07
CA LYS A 18 10.65 5.16 14.00
C LYS A 18 9.15 5.06 14.20
N GLU A 19 8.48 6.19 14.41
CA GLU A 19 7.02 6.24 14.55
C GLU A 19 6.34 5.74 13.29
N PHE A 20 6.85 6.13 12.11
CA PHE A 20 6.34 5.72 10.82
C PHE A 20 6.34 4.20 10.70
N HIS A 21 7.47 3.55 10.99
CA HIS A 21 7.57 2.09 10.85
C HIS A 21 6.73 1.36 11.90
N THR A 22 6.69 1.86 13.12
CA THR A 22 5.87 1.26 14.18
C THR A 22 4.39 1.33 13.82
N TRP A 23 3.92 2.49 13.37
CA TRP A 23 2.53 2.65 12.94
C TRP A 23 2.21 1.78 11.73
N TYR A 24 3.08 1.80 10.73
CA TYR A 24 2.84 1.08 9.48
C TYR A 24 2.71 -0.42 9.74
N GLN A 25 3.68 -0.99 10.44
CA GLN A 25 3.74 -2.44 10.64
C GLN A 25 2.75 -2.94 11.69
N ASN A 26 2.53 -2.18 12.75
CA ASN A 26 1.76 -2.66 13.91
C ASN A 26 0.29 -2.21 13.90
N HIS A 27 -0.06 -1.20 13.11
CA HIS A 27 -1.42 -0.66 13.07
C HIS A 27 -1.99 -0.64 11.66
N HIS A 28 -1.33 0.06 10.74
CA HIS A 28 -1.86 0.30 9.41
C HIS A 28 -2.05 -1.00 8.60
N LEU A 29 -1.01 -1.82 8.51
CA LEU A 29 -1.09 -3.06 7.74
C LEU A 29 -2.08 -4.08 8.34
N PRO A 30 -2.06 -4.35 9.66
CA PRO A 30 -3.07 -5.24 10.23
C PRO A 30 -4.50 -4.76 10.03
N GLU A 31 -4.73 -3.45 10.09
CA GLU A 31 -6.05 -2.86 9.85
C GLU A 31 -6.48 -3.04 8.40
N LEU A 32 -5.57 -2.78 7.45
CA LEU A 32 -5.89 -2.92 6.03
C LEU A 32 -6.14 -4.36 5.61
N VAL A 33 -5.36 -5.32 6.10
CA VAL A 33 -5.57 -6.73 5.72
C VAL A 33 -6.86 -7.31 6.28
N SER A 34 -7.52 -6.63 7.22
CA SER A 34 -8.81 -7.06 7.73
C SER A 34 -9.96 -6.79 6.75
N PHE A 35 -9.77 -5.95 5.74
CA PHE A 35 -10.81 -5.68 4.76
C PHE A 35 -11.06 -6.89 3.87
N ARG A 36 -12.33 -7.16 3.59
CA ARG A 36 -12.71 -8.25 2.70
C ARG A 36 -12.13 -8.00 1.31
N GLY A 37 -11.48 -9.01 0.75
CA GLY A 37 -10.80 -8.92 -0.54
C GLY A 37 -9.29 -8.70 -0.43
N MET A 38 -8.81 -8.26 0.72
CA MET A 38 -7.37 -8.13 0.95
C MET A 38 -6.77 -9.52 1.21
N LYS A 39 -5.76 -9.90 0.42
CA LYS A 39 -5.14 -11.22 0.52
C LYS A 39 -3.79 -11.19 1.19
N GLY A 40 -3.15 -10.06 1.23
CA GLY A 40 -1.85 -9.92 1.88
C GLY A 40 -1.21 -8.61 1.51
N VAL A 41 -0.12 -8.30 2.20
CA VAL A 41 0.67 -7.10 1.94
C VAL A 41 2.10 -7.36 2.32
N GLN A 42 3.01 -6.78 1.56
CA GLN A 42 4.42 -6.84 1.87
C GLN A 42 5.04 -5.47 1.63
N ARG A 43 5.94 -5.08 2.52
CA ARG A 43 6.66 -3.83 2.42
C ARG A 43 8.04 -4.06 1.81
N TYR A 44 8.50 -3.05 1.06
CA TYR A 44 9.80 -3.10 0.37
C TYR A 44 10.52 -1.78 0.61
N LYS A 45 11.83 -1.88 0.80
CA LYS A 45 12.70 -0.72 0.98
C LYS A 45 13.40 -0.42 -0.34
N LEU A 46 13.47 0.84 -0.72
CA LEU A 46 14.24 1.25 -1.90
C LEU A 46 15.71 0.92 -1.68
N THR A 47 16.27 0.13 -2.57
CA THR A 47 17.72 -0.16 -2.58
C THR A 47 18.46 0.86 -3.42
N THR A 48 17.99 1.03 -4.67
CA THR A 48 18.56 2.03 -5.58
C THR A 48 17.57 2.33 -6.69
N LYS A 49 17.55 3.57 -7.12
CA LYS A 49 16.78 3.98 -8.28
C LYS A 49 17.58 3.64 -9.54
N LEU A 50 16.91 3.03 -10.52
CA LEU A 50 17.57 2.68 -11.79
C LEU A 50 17.46 3.79 -12.82
N MET A 51 16.29 4.40 -12.95
CA MET A 51 16.05 5.53 -13.85
C MET A 51 14.75 6.24 -13.46
N GLY A 52 14.56 7.42 -13.98
CA GLY A 52 13.36 8.21 -13.77
C GLY A 52 13.48 9.21 -12.66
N SER A 53 12.35 9.81 -12.28
CA SER A 53 12.29 10.82 -11.21
C SER A 53 12.56 10.20 -9.85
N ASP A 54 12.87 11.04 -8.88
CA ASP A 54 12.99 10.58 -7.49
C ASP A 54 11.68 9.97 -7.03
N THR A 55 11.79 8.96 -6.17
CA THR A 55 10.65 8.23 -5.64
C THR A 55 10.76 8.11 -4.12
N ASN A 56 9.64 7.71 -3.51
CA ASN A 56 9.59 7.46 -2.07
C ASN A 56 10.44 6.23 -1.71
N PRO A 57 11.07 6.21 -0.53
CA PRO A 57 11.94 5.11 -0.14
C PRO A 57 11.20 3.84 0.29
N TRP A 58 9.91 3.92 0.57
CA TRP A 58 9.13 2.79 1.08
C TRP A 58 7.97 2.47 0.16
N LEU A 59 7.83 1.17 -0.16
CA LEU A 59 6.77 0.65 -1.01
C LEU A 59 6.02 -0.43 -0.24
N ALA A 60 4.70 -0.38 -0.28
CA ALA A 60 3.86 -1.50 0.15
C ALA A 60 3.09 -1.99 -1.06
N ILE A 61 3.07 -3.30 -1.26
CA ILE A 61 2.29 -3.93 -2.32
C ILE A 61 1.23 -4.80 -1.66
N TYR A 62 -0.04 -4.49 -1.96
CA TYR A 62 -1.20 -5.18 -1.41
C TYR A 62 -1.79 -6.08 -2.48
N ASP A 63 -2.01 -7.34 -2.14
CA ASP A 63 -2.67 -8.31 -3.00
C ASP A 63 -4.16 -8.28 -2.72
N ILE A 64 -4.97 -8.02 -3.75
CA ILE A 64 -6.41 -7.82 -3.62
C ILE A 64 -7.13 -8.70 -4.63
N GLU A 65 -8.23 -9.34 -4.19
CA GLU A 65 -9.15 -10.06 -5.08
C GLU A 65 -10.56 -9.56 -4.81
N THR A 66 -11.19 -8.99 -5.84
CA THR A 66 -12.53 -8.44 -5.70
C THR A 66 -13.22 -8.39 -7.07
N ASP A 67 -14.55 -8.49 -7.05
CA ASP A 67 -15.37 -8.28 -8.26
C ASP A 67 -15.70 -6.80 -8.45
N ASP A 68 -15.54 -5.99 -7.40
CA ASP A 68 -15.90 -4.56 -7.44
C ASP A 68 -14.77 -3.74 -6.77
N PRO A 69 -13.73 -3.38 -7.54
CA PRO A 69 -12.60 -2.63 -6.98
C PRO A 69 -13.00 -1.26 -6.44
N MET A 70 -13.98 -0.62 -7.06
CA MET A 70 -14.38 0.73 -6.59
C MET A 70 -15.11 0.64 -5.26
N ALA A 71 -15.94 -0.38 -5.05
CA ALA A 71 -16.58 -0.60 -3.75
C ALA A 71 -15.55 -0.96 -2.69
N PHE A 72 -14.53 -1.74 -3.04
CA PHE A 72 -13.43 -2.08 -2.15
C PHE A 72 -12.70 -0.82 -1.68
N LEU A 73 -12.33 0.06 -2.61
CA LEU A 73 -11.64 1.31 -2.27
C LEU A 73 -12.54 2.24 -1.46
N ALA A 74 -13.84 2.28 -1.76
CA ALA A 74 -14.79 3.10 -1.02
C ALA A 74 -14.90 2.64 0.44
N ALA A 75 -14.86 1.33 0.70
CA ALA A 75 -14.92 0.80 2.06
C ALA A 75 -13.72 1.26 2.89
N ILE A 76 -12.52 1.25 2.30
CA ILE A 76 -11.31 1.74 2.97
C ILE A 76 -11.44 3.24 3.24
N GLY A 77 -11.88 4.01 2.25
CA GLY A 77 -12.07 5.45 2.38
C GLY A 77 -13.07 5.82 3.46
N GLN A 78 -14.17 5.09 3.56
CA GLN A 78 -15.17 5.32 4.61
C GLN A 78 -14.62 4.98 5.99
N ALA A 79 -13.88 3.90 6.13
CA ALA A 79 -13.27 3.55 7.40
C ALA A 79 -12.25 4.60 7.85
N THR A 80 -11.49 5.15 6.91
CA THR A 80 -10.54 6.22 7.18
C THR A 80 -11.28 7.50 7.63
N ALA A 81 -12.31 7.89 6.89
CA ALA A 81 -13.06 9.11 7.18
C ALA A 81 -13.83 9.03 8.50
N SER A 82 -14.28 7.83 8.90
CA SER A 82 -15.05 7.63 10.13
C SER A 82 -14.16 7.46 11.37
N GLY A 83 -12.84 7.50 11.22
CA GLY A 83 -11.91 7.35 12.34
C GLY A 83 -11.67 5.92 12.79
N LYS A 84 -12.12 4.93 12.01
CA LYS A 84 -11.89 3.51 12.34
C LYS A 84 -10.47 3.06 12.06
N MET A 85 -9.73 3.80 11.24
CA MET A 85 -8.34 3.51 10.94
C MET A 85 -7.44 4.33 11.84
N THR A 86 -6.41 3.71 12.39
CA THR A 86 -5.42 4.41 13.20
C THR A 86 -4.61 5.37 12.32
N GLN A 87 -4.61 6.64 12.67
CA GLN A 87 -3.92 7.69 11.92
C GLN A 87 -2.50 7.90 12.46
N SER A 88 -1.64 8.46 11.62
CA SER A 88 -0.29 8.86 12.01
C SER A 88 0.09 10.15 11.30
N ASP A 89 0.75 11.04 12.02
CA ASP A 89 1.35 12.25 11.45
C ASP A 89 2.79 12.03 10.99
N ALA A 90 3.28 10.79 11.06
CA ALA A 90 4.64 10.45 10.65
C ALA A 90 4.79 10.24 9.15
N VAL A 91 3.70 10.19 8.40
CA VAL A 91 3.70 10.02 6.94
C VAL A 91 3.66 11.38 6.26
N ASP A 92 4.59 11.60 5.32
CA ASP A 92 4.54 12.80 4.48
C ASP A 92 3.45 12.60 3.41
N MET A 93 2.26 13.14 3.67
CA MET A 93 1.12 12.97 2.78
C MET A 93 1.30 13.70 1.44
N ALA A 94 2.11 14.76 1.42
CA ALA A 94 2.32 15.54 0.19
C ALA A 94 3.04 14.72 -0.89
N THR A 95 3.88 13.77 -0.49
CA THR A 95 4.64 12.92 -1.43
C THR A 95 4.10 11.50 -1.55
N THR A 96 3.05 11.16 -0.82
CA THR A 96 2.44 9.83 -0.89
C THR A 96 1.83 9.59 -2.26
N TYR A 97 2.13 8.42 -2.83
CA TYR A 97 1.56 7.98 -4.09
C TYR A 97 0.89 6.62 -3.89
N THR A 98 -0.37 6.51 -4.28
CA THR A 98 -1.09 5.23 -4.24
C THR A 98 -1.77 5.00 -5.59
N ALA A 99 -1.79 3.73 -6.02
CA ALA A 99 -2.42 3.37 -7.27
C ALA A 99 -2.88 1.91 -7.23
N LEU A 100 -3.96 1.63 -7.94
CA LEU A 100 -4.50 0.28 -8.05
C LEU A 100 -4.26 -0.21 -9.47
N PHE A 101 -3.62 -1.39 -9.59
CA PHE A 101 -3.34 -2.03 -10.87
C PHE A 101 -4.06 -3.36 -10.94
N GLU A 102 -4.65 -3.65 -12.07
CA GLU A 102 -5.31 -4.94 -12.30
C GLU A 102 -4.33 -5.90 -12.98
N GLU A 103 -4.32 -7.17 -12.56
CA GLU A 103 -3.57 -8.19 -13.28
C GLU A 103 -4.05 -8.28 -14.72
N TYR A 104 -3.12 -8.19 -15.66
CA TYR A 104 -3.46 -8.13 -17.07
C TYR A 104 -3.12 -9.43 -17.81
N SER A 105 -1.92 -9.94 -17.60
CA SER A 105 -1.42 -11.11 -18.31
C SER A 105 -1.00 -12.19 -17.32
N GLN A 106 -0.74 -13.37 -17.84
CA GLN A 106 -0.15 -14.42 -17.01
C GLN A 106 1.29 -14.04 -16.65
N ARG A 107 1.70 -14.46 -15.47
CA ARG A 107 3.07 -14.28 -15.03
C ARG A 107 4.00 -15.07 -15.96
N VAL A 108 5.05 -14.41 -16.42
CA VAL A 108 6.09 -15.04 -17.24
C VAL A 108 7.22 -15.46 -16.33
N VAL A 109 7.63 -16.72 -16.47
CA VAL A 109 8.72 -17.27 -15.65
C VAL A 109 9.79 -17.83 -16.57
N PRO A 110 11.03 -17.97 -16.08
CA PRO A 110 12.08 -18.58 -16.88
C PRO A 110 11.72 -20.02 -17.26
N LYS A 111 12.19 -20.46 -18.42
CA LYS A 111 12.08 -21.87 -18.80
C LYS A 111 13.01 -22.71 -17.92
N ALA A 112 12.57 -23.90 -17.57
CA ALA A 112 13.36 -24.84 -16.77
C ALA A 112 14.60 -25.31 -17.52
#